data_4a4b245629e0e841a49fd27fc5e25605
#
_entry.id   4a4b245629e0e841a49fd27fc5e25605
#
_cell.length_a   1.000
_cell.length_b   1.000
_cell.length_c   1.000
_cell.angle_alpha   90.00
_cell.angle_beta   90.00
_cell.angle_gamma   90.00
#
_symmetry.space_group_name_H-M   'P 1'
#
loop_
_entity.id
_entity.type
_entity.pdbx_description
1 polymer ?
#
loop_
_entity_poly.entity_id
_entity_poly.type
_entity_poly.pdbx_seq_one_letter_code
_entity_poly.pdbx_strand_id
1 'polypeptide(L)'
;MKNKKNIKKHGNVVLFPGTTERLLDEARELAENNHYVQANELFDKVFKLTPGDETSLSVYAYSLYETKNFNKAKEICEEILTLGPSMYFEVMELYLTICMQLRQYKQVEKIIASLFEEDVIPLDQVEKFQRLKKLNADIAGNQNAQLEEFAEGTSFEEMFELDGAAFMQKSFPAQLVIVHELEGKNVRPMLAELKWIIEHDEIHPFVQSLLLILLVEQDVSESLTISKLNRTETVNPSQLELPMEMPQFQVIYQHILNRLEQEPSTLDLVQSLLAKHAIVTYPFEWLDYDSEDVAISYIDFVKTMFGEIQEMDYELIDFIQGLEALVNLTDM
;
A
#
# COMPACT_ATOMS: atom_id res chain seq x y z
N MET A 1 -11.06 45.93 -27.96
CA MET A 1 -10.76 45.49 -26.58
C MET A 1 -10.03 44.17 -26.67
N LYS A 2 -8.72 44.13 -26.31
CA LYS A 2 -7.91 42.89 -26.30
C LYS A 2 -8.21 42.11 -25.03
N ASN A 3 -8.81 40.91 -25.18
CA ASN A 3 -8.96 39.96 -24.06
C ASN A 3 -7.56 39.56 -23.54
N LYS A 4 -7.21 40.02 -22.36
CA LYS A 4 -6.07 39.48 -21.60
C LYS A 4 -6.43 38.06 -21.16
N LYS A 5 -5.93 37.04 -21.89
CA LYS A 5 -5.98 35.66 -21.45
C LYS A 5 -5.22 35.54 -20.11
N ASN A 6 -5.90 35.15 -19.05
CA ASN A 6 -5.30 34.93 -17.74
C ASN A 6 -4.29 33.78 -17.82
N ILE A 7 -3.02 34.11 -17.62
CA ILE A 7 -1.94 33.14 -17.49
C ILE A 7 -1.97 32.64 -16.04
N LYS A 8 -2.30 31.37 -15.82
CA LYS A 8 -2.21 30.72 -14.51
C LYS A 8 -0.77 30.28 -14.28
N LYS A 9 -0.18 30.64 -13.14
CA LYS A 9 1.13 30.12 -12.68
C LYS A 9 0.90 29.09 -11.62
N HIS A 10 1.45 27.89 -11.81
CA HIS A 10 1.62 26.90 -10.77
C HIS A 10 3.13 26.74 -10.51
N GLY A 11 3.62 27.24 -9.40
CA GLY A 11 5.06 27.26 -9.10
C GLY A 11 5.86 27.98 -10.19
N ASN A 12 6.94 27.35 -10.69
CA ASN A 12 7.78 27.87 -11.77
C ASN A 12 7.26 27.56 -13.18
N VAL A 13 6.13 26.84 -13.32
CA VAL A 13 5.56 26.46 -14.61
C VAL A 13 4.56 27.51 -15.06
N VAL A 14 4.79 28.08 -16.23
CA VAL A 14 3.85 29.01 -16.91
C VAL A 14 3.00 28.19 -17.86
N LEU A 15 1.76 27.91 -17.48
CA LEU A 15 0.79 27.24 -18.33
C LEU A 15 0.22 28.21 -19.37
N PHE A 16 0.44 27.92 -20.65
CA PHE A 16 -0.25 28.66 -21.70
C PHE A 16 -1.73 28.27 -21.72
N PRO A 17 -2.65 29.23 -21.91
CA PRO A 17 -4.07 28.91 -22.01
C PRO A 17 -4.34 27.83 -23.07
N GLY A 18 -5.06 26.77 -22.66
CA GLY A 18 -5.38 25.62 -23.52
C GLY A 18 -4.34 24.51 -23.62
N THR A 19 -3.21 24.61 -22.88
CA THR A 19 -2.21 23.53 -22.89
C THR A 19 -2.73 22.28 -22.16
N THR A 20 -3.38 22.45 -21.01
CA THR A 20 -3.96 21.34 -20.24
C THR A 20 -5.09 20.66 -20.98
N GLU A 21 -5.99 21.43 -21.60
CA GLU A 21 -7.08 20.92 -22.43
C GLU A 21 -6.54 20.08 -23.60
N ARG A 22 -5.53 20.60 -24.32
CA ARG A 22 -4.91 19.87 -25.43
C ARG A 22 -4.22 18.57 -24.98
N LEU A 23 -3.55 18.58 -23.83
CA LEU A 23 -2.90 17.38 -23.29
C LEU A 23 -3.94 16.35 -22.83
N LEU A 24 -5.08 16.78 -22.28
CA LEU A 24 -6.19 15.89 -21.94
C LEU A 24 -6.82 15.27 -23.18
N ASP A 25 -7.02 16.06 -24.25
CA ASP A 25 -7.55 15.54 -25.52
C ASP A 25 -6.58 14.52 -26.13
N GLU A 26 -5.28 14.80 -26.13
CA GLU A 26 -4.24 13.87 -26.58
C GLU A 26 -4.21 12.59 -25.73
N ALA A 27 -4.34 12.70 -24.39
CA ALA A 27 -4.39 11.56 -23.49
C ALA A 27 -5.63 10.68 -23.75
N ARG A 28 -6.80 11.30 -23.99
CA ARG A 28 -8.03 10.59 -24.35
C ARG A 28 -7.88 9.87 -25.71
N GLU A 29 -7.35 10.54 -26.71
CA GLU A 29 -7.11 9.94 -28.04
C GLU A 29 -6.15 8.74 -27.95
N LEU A 30 -5.10 8.85 -27.14
CA LEU A 30 -4.20 7.72 -26.88
C LEU A 30 -4.92 6.55 -26.19
N ALA A 31 -5.76 6.83 -25.20
CA ALA A 31 -6.54 5.80 -24.53
C ALA A 31 -7.56 5.13 -25.46
N GLU A 32 -8.26 5.89 -26.31
CA GLU A 32 -9.18 5.38 -27.33
C GLU A 32 -8.47 4.46 -28.34
N ASN A 33 -7.19 4.75 -28.63
CA ASN A 33 -6.34 3.93 -29.50
C ASN A 33 -5.60 2.80 -28.74
N ASN A 34 -5.97 2.49 -27.50
CA ASN A 34 -5.38 1.48 -26.63
C ASN A 34 -3.89 1.72 -26.27
N HIS A 35 -3.39 2.94 -26.41
CA HIS A 35 -2.06 3.33 -26.00
C HIS A 35 -2.05 3.78 -24.52
N TYR A 36 -2.53 2.89 -23.64
CA TYR A 36 -2.82 3.20 -22.24
C TYR A 36 -1.61 3.68 -21.42
N VAL A 37 -0.42 3.13 -21.66
CA VAL A 37 0.80 3.56 -20.95
C VAL A 37 1.12 5.03 -21.24
N GLN A 38 1.06 5.42 -22.50
CA GLN A 38 1.33 6.81 -22.93
C GLN A 38 0.22 7.76 -22.47
N ALA A 39 -1.04 7.29 -22.52
CA ALA A 39 -2.17 8.04 -21.98
C ALA A 39 -2.00 8.33 -20.49
N ASN A 40 -1.62 7.33 -19.70
CA ASN A 40 -1.39 7.45 -18.25
C ASN A 40 -0.30 8.48 -17.94
N GLU A 41 0.81 8.50 -18.68
CA GLU A 41 1.86 9.50 -18.52
C GLU A 41 1.39 10.94 -18.75
N LEU A 42 0.46 11.14 -19.71
CA LEU A 42 -0.10 12.44 -19.97
C LEU A 42 -1.13 12.86 -18.93
N PHE A 43 -2.01 11.92 -18.51
CA PHE A 43 -2.95 12.16 -17.42
C PHE A 43 -2.21 12.54 -16.13
N ASP A 44 -1.15 11.81 -15.77
CA ASP A 44 -0.32 12.10 -14.60
C ASP A 44 0.29 13.51 -14.63
N LYS A 45 0.75 13.95 -15.80
CA LYS A 45 1.30 15.31 -15.98
C LYS A 45 0.23 16.37 -15.82
N VAL A 46 -0.97 16.13 -16.35
CA VAL A 46 -2.04 17.12 -16.33
C VAL A 46 -2.68 17.22 -14.96
N PHE A 47 -2.97 16.10 -14.29
CA PHE A 47 -3.65 16.10 -12.99
C PHE A 47 -2.77 16.60 -11.83
N LYS A 48 -1.45 16.64 -12.02
CA LYS A 48 -0.56 17.40 -11.12
C LYS A 48 -0.73 18.93 -11.22
N LEU A 49 -1.34 19.43 -12.31
CA LEU A 49 -1.46 20.85 -12.61
C LEU A 49 -2.89 21.40 -12.50
N THR A 50 -3.88 20.52 -12.62
CA THR A 50 -5.30 20.89 -12.61
C THR A 50 -6.15 19.71 -12.15
N PRO A 51 -7.22 19.95 -11.38
CA PRO A 51 -8.19 18.91 -11.04
C PRO A 51 -8.76 18.27 -12.32
N GLY A 52 -9.03 16.97 -12.28
CA GLY A 52 -9.66 16.25 -13.37
C GLY A 52 -11.17 16.53 -13.43
N ASP A 53 -11.72 16.54 -14.65
CA ASP A 53 -13.16 16.42 -14.86
C ASP A 53 -13.58 14.94 -14.85
N GLU A 54 -14.86 14.69 -14.58
CA GLU A 54 -15.44 13.33 -14.49
C GLU A 54 -15.05 12.45 -15.70
N THR A 55 -15.14 12.99 -16.91
CA THR A 55 -14.84 12.25 -18.14
C THR A 55 -13.37 11.87 -18.24
N SER A 56 -12.46 12.81 -17.96
CA SER A 56 -11.02 12.57 -18.04
C SER A 56 -10.54 11.61 -16.94
N LEU A 57 -11.08 11.75 -15.74
CA LEU A 57 -10.79 10.82 -14.63
C LEU A 57 -11.31 9.42 -14.93
N SER A 58 -12.50 9.27 -15.54
CA SER A 58 -13.05 7.96 -15.91
C SER A 58 -12.21 7.25 -16.97
N VAL A 59 -11.76 7.98 -18.01
CA VAL A 59 -10.85 7.44 -19.03
C VAL A 59 -9.52 7.05 -18.41
N TYR A 60 -9.00 7.86 -17.49
CA TYR A 60 -7.76 7.58 -16.79
C TYR A 60 -7.86 6.35 -15.87
N ALA A 61 -8.93 6.23 -15.08
CA ALA A 61 -9.17 5.05 -14.24
C ALA A 61 -9.22 3.77 -15.07
N TYR A 62 -9.92 3.80 -16.22
CA TYR A 62 -9.97 2.65 -17.14
C TYR A 62 -8.60 2.34 -17.74
N SER A 63 -7.85 3.35 -18.17
CA SER A 63 -6.50 3.20 -18.73
C SER A 63 -5.51 2.63 -17.71
N LEU A 64 -5.63 3.02 -16.43
CA LEU A 64 -4.86 2.43 -15.32
C LEU A 64 -5.25 0.98 -15.06
N TYR A 65 -6.54 0.63 -15.16
CA TYR A 65 -7.03 -0.75 -15.07
C TYR A 65 -6.42 -1.63 -16.17
N GLU A 66 -6.44 -1.18 -17.42
CA GLU A 66 -5.86 -1.91 -18.56
C GLU A 66 -4.34 -2.12 -18.42
N THR A 67 -3.63 -1.17 -17.79
CA THR A 67 -2.21 -1.29 -17.50
C THR A 67 -1.92 -2.04 -16.20
N LYS A 68 -2.94 -2.61 -15.56
CA LYS A 68 -2.86 -3.36 -14.28
C LYS A 68 -2.35 -2.53 -13.09
N ASN A 69 -2.40 -1.21 -13.18
CA ASN A 69 -2.10 -0.35 -12.05
C ASN A 69 -3.34 -0.20 -11.15
N PHE A 70 -3.75 -1.32 -10.54
CA PHE A 70 -5.02 -1.43 -9.83
C PHE A 70 -5.13 -0.53 -8.61
N ASN A 71 -4.04 -0.32 -7.86
CA ASN A 71 -4.07 0.56 -6.68
C ASN A 71 -4.43 1.99 -7.09
N LYS A 72 -3.72 2.54 -8.07
CA LYS A 72 -3.99 3.89 -8.55
C LYS A 72 -5.34 4.01 -9.24
N ALA A 73 -5.74 2.99 -10.02
CA ALA A 73 -7.07 2.94 -10.63
C ALA A 73 -8.19 3.00 -9.59
N LYS A 74 -8.00 2.30 -8.45
CA LYS A 74 -8.92 2.33 -7.31
C LYS A 74 -9.04 3.74 -6.72
N GLU A 75 -7.90 4.40 -6.44
CA GLU A 75 -7.88 5.78 -5.91
C GLU A 75 -8.63 6.77 -6.83
N ILE A 76 -8.40 6.68 -8.14
CA ILE A 76 -9.10 7.55 -9.10
C ILE A 76 -10.61 7.25 -9.13
N CYS A 77 -11.02 5.97 -9.07
CA CYS A 77 -12.44 5.64 -8.95
C CYS A 77 -13.07 6.19 -7.66
N GLU A 78 -12.37 6.12 -6.54
CA GLU A 78 -12.81 6.69 -5.27
C GLU A 78 -12.97 8.21 -5.36
N GLU A 79 -12.01 8.91 -6.01
CA GLU A 79 -12.12 10.34 -6.29
C GLU A 79 -13.36 10.66 -7.11
N ILE A 80 -13.60 9.93 -8.22
CA ILE A 80 -14.78 10.14 -9.06
C ILE A 80 -16.07 9.93 -8.25
N LEU A 81 -16.16 8.85 -7.48
CA LEU A 81 -17.35 8.53 -6.69
C LEU A 81 -17.66 9.60 -5.64
N THR A 82 -16.64 10.25 -5.05
CA THR A 82 -16.86 11.37 -4.12
C THR A 82 -17.42 12.62 -4.79
N LEU A 83 -17.20 12.79 -6.10
CA LEU A 83 -17.75 13.91 -6.88
C LEU A 83 -19.24 13.72 -7.21
N GLY A 84 -19.82 12.53 -6.98
CA GLY A 84 -21.19 12.21 -7.36
C GLY A 84 -21.38 12.18 -8.87
N PRO A 85 -20.69 11.27 -9.58
CA PRO A 85 -20.62 11.29 -11.04
C PRO A 85 -21.99 10.99 -11.67
N SER A 86 -22.19 11.50 -12.89
CA SER A 86 -23.40 11.25 -13.69
C SER A 86 -23.52 9.77 -14.08
N MET A 87 -22.39 9.06 -14.25
CA MET A 87 -22.29 7.63 -14.55
C MET A 87 -21.85 6.83 -13.32
N TYR A 88 -22.54 7.04 -12.20
CA TYR A 88 -22.18 6.45 -10.90
C TYR A 88 -22.03 4.93 -10.96
N PHE A 89 -22.97 4.23 -11.60
CA PHE A 89 -22.98 2.78 -11.61
C PHE A 89 -21.92 2.17 -12.51
N GLU A 90 -21.54 2.86 -13.59
CA GLU A 90 -20.44 2.47 -14.47
C GLU A 90 -19.08 2.60 -13.72
N VAL A 91 -18.91 3.70 -13.00
CA VAL A 91 -17.71 3.91 -12.16
C VAL A 91 -17.67 2.90 -11.01
N MET A 92 -18.81 2.64 -10.38
CA MET A 92 -18.93 1.65 -9.30
C MET A 92 -18.61 0.24 -9.81
N GLU A 93 -19.04 -0.13 -11.02
CA GLU A 93 -18.70 -1.42 -11.64
C GLU A 93 -17.19 -1.57 -11.84
N LEU A 94 -16.53 -0.54 -12.38
CA LEU A 94 -15.08 -0.54 -12.57
C LEU A 94 -14.38 -0.64 -11.22
N TYR A 95 -14.81 0.13 -10.21
CA TYR A 95 -14.29 0.09 -8.85
C TYR A 95 -14.38 -1.30 -8.24
N LEU A 96 -15.56 -1.94 -8.31
CA LEU A 96 -15.75 -3.30 -7.78
C LEU A 96 -14.89 -4.33 -8.52
N THR A 97 -14.75 -4.18 -9.84
CA THR A 97 -13.88 -5.03 -10.66
C THR A 97 -12.42 -4.89 -10.24
N ILE A 98 -11.95 -3.66 -10.00
CA ILE A 98 -10.61 -3.38 -9.49
C ILE A 98 -10.42 -3.99 -8.10
N CYS A 99 -11.40 -3.84 -7.19
CA CYS A 99 -11.35 -4.45 -5.87
C CYS A 99 -11.25 -5.99 -5.93
N MET A 100 -11.93 -6.63 -6.90
CA MET A 100 -11.77 -8.08 -7.13
C MET A 100 -10.36 -8.44 -7.62
N GLN A 101 -9.76 -7.63 -8.50
CA GLN A 101 -8.34 -7.83 -8.91
C GLN A 101 -7.37 -7.68 -7.74
N LEU A 102 -7.68 -6.79 -6.80
CA LEU A 102 -6.92 -6.60 -5.56
C LEU A 102 -7.29 -7.62 -4.47
N ARG A 103 -8.09 -8.64 -4.79
CA ARG A 103 -8.57 -9.70 -3.88
C ARG A 103 -9.37 -9.19 -2.67
N GLN A 104 -9.96 -8.02 -2.75
CA GLN A 104 -10.75 -7.38 -1.69
C GLN A 104 -12.21 -7.87 -1.70
N TYR A 105 -12.43 -9.19 -1.78
CA TYR A 105 -13.75 -9.80 -2.00
C TYR A 105 -14.78 -9.46 -0.94
N LYS A 106 -14.38 -9.39 0.33
CA LYS A 106 -15.27 -9.01 1.44
C LYS A 106 -15.77 -7.55 1.32
N GLN A 107 -14.91 -6.67 0.82
CA GLN A 107 -15.27 -5.27 0.57
C GLN A 107 -16.29 -5.18 -0.57
N VAL A 108 -16.03 -5.90 -1.67
CA VAL A 108 -16.97 -6.01 -2.81
C VAL A 108 -18.34 -6.51 -2.36
N GLU A 109 -18.37 -7.58 -1.56
CA GLU A 109 -19.61 -8.15 -1.03
C GLU A 109 -20.39 -7.13 -0.19
N LYS A 110 -19.72 -6.43 0.73
CA LYS A 110 -20.34 -5.41 1.58
C LYS A 110 -20.94 -4.27 0.75
N ILE A 111 -20.19 -3.75 -0.23
CA ILE A 111 -20.66 -2.64 -1.06
C ILE A 111 -21.87 -3.06 -1.89
N ILE A 112 -21.82 -4.22 -2.54
CA ILE A 112 -22.94 -4.71 -3.35
C ILE A 112 -24.15 -4.97 -2.47
N ALA A 113 -23.97 -5.54 -1.27
CA ALA A 113 -25.08 -5.76 -0.32
C ALA A 113 -25.74 -4.45 0.06
N SER A 114 -24.96 -3.42 0.42
CA SER A 114 -25.48 -2.08 0.77
C SER A 114 -26.26 -1.46 -0.40
N LEU A 115 -25.74 -1.54 -1.64
CA LEU A 115 -26.43 -1.00 -2.82
C LEU A 115 -27.78 -1.67 -3.07
N PHE A 116 -27.91 -2.98 -2.79
CA PHE A 116 -29.18 -3.71 -2.88
C PHE A 116 -30.13 -3.41 -1.71
N GLU A 117 -29.60 -3.27 -0.49
CA GLU A 117 -30.40 -2.93 0.69
C GLU A 117 -30.99 -1.53 0.63
N GLU A 118 -30.26 -0.59 0.04
CA GLU A 118 -30.70 0.79 -0.14
C GLU A 118 -31.62 0.99 -1.35
N ASP A 119 -31.86 -0.07 -2.16
CA ASP A 119 -32.67 -0.07 -3.38
C ASP A 119 -32.32 1.07 -4.36
N VAL A 120 -31.02 1.40 -4.45
CA VAL A 120 -30.55 2.53 -5.26
C VAL A 120 -30.14 2.12 -6.67
N ILE A 121 -30.02 0.81 -6.96
CA ILE A 121 -29.58 0.29 -8.24
C ILE A 121 -30.69 0.45 -9.30
N PRO A 122 -30.46 1.15 -10.42
CA PRO A 122 -31.42 1.27 -11.52
C PRO A 122 -31.81 -0.12 -12.07
N LEU A 123 -33.06 -0.28 -12.49
CA LEU A 123 -33.60 -1.56 -12.98
C LEU A 123 -32.80 -2.19 -14.11
N ASP A 124 -32.25 -1.38 -14.97
CA ASP A 124 -31.39 -1.79 -16.10
C ASP A 124 -29.98 -2.23 -15.68
N GLN A 125 -29.53 -1.88 -14.47
CA GLN A 125 -28.24 -2.26 -13.89
C GLN A 125 -28.32 -3.44 -12.92
N VAL A 126 -29.51 -3.76 -12.40
CA VAL A 126 -29.70 -4.82 -11.38
C VAL A 126 -29.10 -6.15 -11.81
N GLU A 127 -29.34 -6.60 -13.05
CA GLU A 127 -28.82 -7.88 -13.55
C GLU A 127 -27.28 -7.89 -13.56
N LYS A 128 -26.66 -6.77 -13.88
CA LYS A 128 -25.22 -6.58 -13.93
C LYS A 128 -24.58 -6.69 -12.55
N PHE A 129 -25.15 -6.01 -11.55
CA PHE A 129 -24.68 -6.08 -10.17
C PHE A 129 -24.94 -7.45 -9.54
N GLN A 130 -26.02 -8.14 -9.92
CA GLN A 130 -26.21 -9.55 -9.54
C GLN A 130 -25.15 -10.48 -10.11
N ARG A 131 -24.73 -10.26 -11.36
CA ARG A 131 -23.61 -11.00 -11.98
C ARG A 131 -22.31 -10.71 -11.27
N LEU A 132 -22.00 -9.46 -10.94
CA LEU A 132 -20.79 -9.10 -10.16
C LEU A 132 -20.80 -9.74 -8.78
N LYS A 133 -21.94 -9.73 -8.08
CA LYS A 133 -22.11 -10.41 -6.79
C LYS A 133 -21.80 -11.90 -6.91
N LYS A 134 -22.38 -12.56 -7.92
CA LYS A 134 -22.13 -13.98 -8.18
C LYS A 134 -20.68 -14.24 -8.54
N LEU A 135 -20.11 -13.47 -9.44
CA LEU A 135 -18.70 -13.59 -9.84
C LEU A 135 -17.76 -13.45 -8.65
N ASN A 136 -18.00 -12.44 -7.81
CA ASN A 136 -17.22 -12.24 -6.58
C ASN A 136 -17.32 -13.45 -5.64
N ALA A 137 -18.53 -14.00 -5.46
CA ALA A 137 -18.75 -15.19 -4.65
C ALA A 137 -18.12 -16.44 -5.26
N ASP A 138 -18.21 -16.61 -6.58
CA ASP A 138 -17.61 -17.74 -7.30
C ASP A 138 -16.07 -17.68 -7.25
N ILE A 139 -15.46 -16.51 -7.39
CA ILE A 139 -14.00 -16.34 -7.28
C ILE A 139 -13.55 -16.55 -5.83
N ALA A 140 -14.24 -15.95 -4.87
CA ALA A 140 -13.96 -16.15 -3.45
C ALA A 140 -14.19 -17.62 -3.04
N GLY A 141 -15.26 -18.26 -3.55
CA GLY A 141 -15.58 -19.65 -3.32
C GLY A 141 -14.60 -20.62 -4.02
N ASN A 142 -14.17 -20.31 -5.26
CA ASN A 142 -13.16 -21.12 -5.97
C ASN A 142 -11.78 -20.97 -5.32
N GLN A 143 -11.42 -19.83 -4.76
CA GLN A 143 -10.22 -19.71 -3.95
C GLN A 143 -10.34 -20.49 -2.64
N ASN A 144 -11.51 -20.42 -1.99
CA ASN A 144 -11.80 -21.26 -0.83
C ASN A 144 -11.89 -22.74 -1.22
N ALA A 145 -12.50 -23.09 -2.36
CA ALA A 145 -12.60 -24.48 -2.85
C ALA A 145 -11.26 -25.01 -3.38
N GLN A 146 -10.41 -24.21 -3.99
CA GLN A 146 -9.02 -24.60 -4.28
C GLN A 146 -8.21 -24.77 -3.00
N LEU A 147 -8.45 -23.92 -1.99
CA LEU A 147 -7.91 -24.13 -0.64
C LEU A 147 -8.56 -25.37 0.02
N GLU A 148 -9.84 -25.64 -0.24
CA GLU A 148 -10.56 -26.84 0.23
C GLU A 148 -10.20 -28.10 -0.57
N GLU A 149 -9.96 -28.04 -1.88
CA GLU A 149 -9.54 -29.17 -2.71
C GLU A 149 -8.06 -29.53 -2.45
N PHE A 150 -7.20 -28.55 -2.12
CA PHE A 150 -5.91 -28.80 -1.49
C PHE A 150 -6.07 -29.37 -0.08
N ALA A 151 -7.18 -29.08 0.62
CA ALA A 151 -7.51 -29.55 1.94
C ALA A 151 -8.27 -30.90 1.95
N GLU A 152 -9.01 -31.26 0.90
CA GLU A 152 -9.65 -32.59 0.79
C GLU A 152 -8.68 -33.70 0.34
N GLY A 153 -7.49 -33.35 -0.16
CA GLY A 153 -6.36 -34.28 -0.39
C GLY A 153 -5.54 -34.56 0.87
N THR A 154 -5.68 -33.75 1.88
CA THR A 154 -5.10 -33.88 3.22
C THR A 154 -6.22 -33.57 4.21
N SER A 155 -6.51 -34.51 5.11
CA SER A 155 -7.51 -34.29 6.16
C SER A 155 -7.29 -32.94 6.82
N PHE A 156 -8.38 -32.16 7.03
CA PHE A 156 -8.40 -30.79 7.64
C PHE A 156 -7.79 -30.71 9.05
N GLU A 157 -7.17 -31.78 9.52
CA GLU A 157 -6.44 -31.91 10.78
C GLU A 157 -4.93 -32.09 10.61
N GLU A 158 -4.39 -32.16 9.38
CA GLU A 158 -3.01 -31.76 9.17
C GLU A 158 -2.99 -30.23 9.08
N MET A 159 -3.36 -29.63 10.19
CA MET A 159 -2.97 -28.32 10.63
C MET A 159 -1.59 -28.02 10.08
N PHE A 160 -1.43 -26.87 9.43
CA PHE A 160 -0.13 -26.26 9.28
C PHE A 160 0.40 -26.07 10.69
N GLU A 161 1.02 -27.12 11.23
CA GLU A 161 1.65 -27.10 12.55
C GLU A 161 2.90 -26.23 12.38
N LEU A 162 2.78 -24.97 12.76
CA LEU A 162 3.94 -24.12 12.86
C LEU A 162 4.77 -24.65 14.05
N ASP A 163 5.87 -25.33 13.73
CA ASP A 163 6.89 -25.70 14.73
C ASP A 163 7.88 -24.55 14.86
N GLY A 164 7.84 -23.86 15.99
CA GLY A 164 8.71 -22.71 16.27
C GLY A 164 10.20 -23.08 16.21
N ALA A 165 10.60 -24.23 16.74
CA ALA A 165 11.99 -24.68 16.70
C ALA A 165 12.45 -24.98 15.26
N ALA A 166 11.61 -25.63 14.45
CA ALA A 166 11.89 -25.90 13.04
C ALA A 166 11.91 -24.59 12.22
N PHE A 167 11.05 -23.60 12.57
CA PHE A 167 11.06 -22.29 11.96
C PHE A 167 12.38 -21.55 12.19
N MET A 168 12.89 -21.54 13.42
CA MET A 168 14.15 -20.86 13.78
C MET A 168 15.39 -21.48 13.12
N GLN A 169 15.33 -22.77 12.74
CA GLN A 169 16.43 -23.43 12.01
C GLN A 169 16.46 -23.11 10.51
N LYS A 170 15.43 -22.45 9.98
CA LYS A 170 15.35 -22.10 8.56
C LYS A 170 16.18 -20.87 8.25
N SER A 171 16.67 -20.79 7.00
CA SER A 171 17.32 -19.58 6.51
C SER A 171 16.31 -18.40 6.47
N PHE A 172 16.82 -17.18 6.58
CA PHE A 172 16.00 -15.97 6.53
C PHE A 172 15.02 -15.92 5.33
N PRO A 173 15.42 -16.24 4.07
CA PRO A 173 14.47 -16.29 2.96
C PRO A 173 13.36 -17.35 3.15
N ALA A 174 13.70 -18.49 3.74
CA ALA A 174 12.71 -19.55 4.00
C ALA A 174 11.73 -19.16 5.12
N GLN A 175 12.18 -18.40 6.12
CA GLN A 175 11.31 -17.81 7.14
C GLN A 175 10.33 -16.82 6.51
N LEU A 176 10.79 -15.95 5.59
CA LEU A 176 9.94 -14.99 4.88
C LEU A 176 8.86 -15.68 4.05
N VAL A 177 9.17 -16.79 3.38
CA VAL A 177 8.19 -17.60 2.64
C VAL A 177 7.08 -18.10 3.58
N ILE A 178 7.46 -18.63 4.76
CA ILE A 178 6.47 -19.09 5.74
C ILE A 178 5.61 -17.94 6.25
N VAL A 179 6.20 -16.79 6.57
CA VAL A 179 5.45 -15.60 7.00
C VAL A 179 4.44 -15.19 5.92
N HIS A 180 4.87 -15.14 4.66
CA HIS A 180 3.98 -14.85 3.53
C HIS A 180 2.85 -15.89 3.38
N GLU A 181 3.12 -17.17 3.61
CA GLU A 181 2.09 -18.21 3.60
C GLU A 181 1.08 -18.07 4.75
N LEU A 182 1.42 -17.39 5.84
CA LEU A 182 0.53 -17.09 6.96
C LEU A 182 -0.38 -15.88 6.68
N GLU A 183 -0.03 -15.02 5.72
CA GLU A 183 -0.86 -13.89 5.33
C GLU A 183 -2.26 -14.35 4.91
N GLY A 184 -3.27 -13.72 5.48
CA GLY A 184 -4.68 -14.04 5.21
C GLY A 184 -5.21 -15.32 5.86
N LYS A 185 -4.37 -16.14 6.54
CA LYS A 185 -4.81 -17.30 7.31
C LYS A 185 -5.14 -16.89 8.75
N ASN A 186 -6.06 -17.64 9.39
CA ASN A 186 -6.31 -17.46 10.82
C ASN A 186 -5.12 -17.98 11.63
N VAL A 187 -4.36 -17.07 12.25
CA VAL A 187 -3.15 -17.42 13.03
C VAL A 187 -3.44 -17.75 14.50
N ARG A 188 -4.68 -17.60 14.97
CA ARG A 188 -5.03 -17.87 16.37
C ARG A 188 -4.74 -19.30 16.84
N PRO A 189 -4.93 -20.36 16.01
CA PRO A 189 -4.55 -21.72 16.41
C PRO A 189 -3.06 -21.92 16.64
N MET A 190 -2.21 -21.09 16.04
CA MET A 190 -0.74 -21.15 16.12
C MET A 190 -0.16 -20.09 17.05
N LEU A 191 -1.01 -19.42 17.84
CA LEU A 191 -0.61 -18.26 18.64
C LEU A 191 0.50 -18.57 19.64
N ALA A 192 0.50 -19.75 20.23
CA ALA A 192 1.53 -20.17 21.19
C ALA A 192 2.91 -20.27 20.51
N GLU A 193 2.97 -20.87 19.33
CA GLU A 193 4.20 -21.00 18.55
C GLU A 193 4.66 -19.64 18.00
N LEU A 194 3.73 -18.81 17.48
CA LEU A 194 4.04 -17.46 17.02
C LEU A 194 4.58 -16.59 18.15
N LYS A 195 3.99 -16.65 19.33
CA LYS A 195 4.49 -15.96 20.52
C LYS A 195 5.90 -16.42 20.85
N TRP A 196 6.14 -17.73 20.90
CA TRP A 196 7.46 -18.29 21.17
C TRP A 196 8.50 -17.83 20.16
N ILE A 197 8.16 -17.80 18.85
CA ILE A 197 9.05 -17.32 17.78
C ILE A 197 9.32 -15.82 17.93
N ILE A 198 8.29 -15.01 18.14
CA ILE A 198 8.42 -13.55 18.25
C ILE A 198 9.28 -13.16 19.47
N GLU A 199 9.15 -13.88 20.58
CA GLU A 199 9.90 -13.63 21.81
C GLU A 199 11.29 -14.30 21.85
N HIS A 200 11.68 -15.02 20.77
CA HIS A 200 12.96 -15.70 20.69
C HIS A 200 14.11 -14.70 20.45
N ASP A 201 15.18 -14.77 21.24
CA ASP A 201 16.30 -13.81 21.20
C ASP A 201 17.04 -13.78 19.84
N GLU A 202 17.05 -14.89 19.09
CA GLU A 202 17.75 -15.02 17.81
C GLU A 202 16.86 -14.74 16.60
N ILE A 203 15.60 -14.33 16.80
CA ILE A 203 14.71 -13.99 15.67
C ILE A 203 15.24 -12.77 14.90
N HIS A 204 15.22 -12.85 13.59
CA HIS A 204 15.63 -11.73 12.77
C HIS A 204 14.64 -10.55 12.97
N PRO A 205 15.11 -9.31 13.24
CA PRO A 205 14.24 -8.17 13.58
C PRO A 205 13.15 -7.89 12.55
N PHE A 206 13.44 -8.08 11.26
CA PHE A 206 12.49 -7.92 10.18
C PHE A 206 11.38 -9.00 10.22
N VAL A 207 11.76 -10.27 10.42
CA VAL A 207 10.80 -11.38 10.54
C VAL A 207 9.92 -11.22 11.79
N GLN A 208 10.53 -10.82 12.91
CA GLN A 208 9.80 -10.50 14.14
C GLN A 208 8.71 -9.46 13.90
N SER A 209 9.03 -8.38 13.18
CA SER A 209 8.07 -7.34 12.84
C SER A 209 6.94 -7.86 11.95
N LEU A 210 7.25 -8.64 10.91
CA LEU A 210 6.23 -9.18 10.02
C LEU A 210 5.26 -10.11 10.76
N LEU A 211 5.76 -10.95 11.65
CA LEU A 211 4.91 -11.80 12.49
C LEU A 211 4.05 -10.97 13.46
N LEU A 212 4.60 -9.89 14.02
CA LEU A 212 3.82 -8.98 14.86
C LEU A 212 2.73 -8.27 14.07
N ILE A 213 3.02 -7.81 12.84
CA ILE A 213 2.05 -7.19 11.93
C ILE A 213 0.88 -8.15 11.66
N LEU A 214 1.14 -9.43 11.38
CA LEU A 214 0.08 -10.43 11.19
C LEU A 214 -0.86 -10.53 12.40
N LEU A 215 -0.32 -10.41 13.63
CA LEU A 215 -1.13 -10.43 14.85
C LEU A 215 -1.94 -9.15 15.04
N VAL A 216 -1.38 -7.99 14.64
CA VAL A 216 -2.07 -6.69 14.64
C VAL A 216 -3.23 -6.69 13.66
N GLU A 217 -3.02 -7.12 12.40
CA GLU A 217 -4.06 -7.22 11.38
C GLU A 217 -5.23 -8.11 11.77
N GLN A 218 -4.99 -9.08 12.66
CA GLN A 218 -6.02 -9.99 13.15
C GLN A 218 -6.59 -9.59 14.52
N ASP A 219 -6.24 -8.40 15.02
CA ASP A 219 -6.71 -7.88 16.32
C ASP A 219 -6.51 -8.92 17.44
N VAL A 220 -5.28 -9.48 17.51
CA VAL A 220 -4.94 -10.48 18.52
C VAL A 220 -4.63 -9.78 19.84
N SER A 221 -5.43 -10.09 20.87
CA SER A 221 -5.22 -9.56 22.22
C SER A 221 -4.37 -10.53 23.04
N GLU A 222 -3.05 -10.35 22.99
CA GLU A 222 -2.07 -11.15 23.70
C GLU A 222 -0.91 -10.25 24.13
N SER A 223 -0.28 -10.57 25.26
CA SER A 223 0.90 -9.83 25.76
C SER A 223 2.17 -10.47 25.19
N LEU A 224 2.96 -9.69 24.43
CA LEU A 224 4.19 -10.12 23.79
C LEU A 224 5.37 -9.25 24.23
N THR A 225 6.51 -9.89 24.50
CA THR A 225 7.76 -9.19 24.78
C THR A 225 8.60 -9.09 23.52
N ILE A 226 8.84 -7.87 23.03
CA ILE A 226 9.62 -7.60 21.84
C ILE A 226 10.99 -7.07 22.24
N SER A 227 12.05 -7.74 21.81
CA SER A 227 13.44 -7.34 22.05
C SER A 227 14.19 -7.18 20.74
N LYS A 228 14.55 -5.94 20.38
CA LYS A 228 15.39 -5.60 19.21
C LYS A 228 15.93 -4.18 19.32
N LEU A 229 16.95 -3.86 18.55
CA LEU A 229 17.57 -2.52 18.50
C LEU A 229 17.96 -2.02 19.91
N ASN A 230 18.43 -2.91 20.77
CA ASN A 230 18.79 -2.64 22.18
C ASN A 230 17.64 -2.15 23.07
N ARG A 231 16.39 -2.37 22.65
CA ARG A 231 15.17 -2.01 23.40
C ARG A 231 14.33 -3.26 23.63
N THR A 232 13.70 -3.33 24.78
CA THR A 232 12.75 -4.40 25.13
C THR A 232 11.50 -3.79 25.72
N GLU A 233 10.35 -4.12 25.14
CA GLU A 233 9.05 -3.68 25.64
C GLU A 233 8.02 -4.81 25.55
N THR A 234 7.01 -4.73 26.40
CA THR A 234 5.84 -5.61 26.35
C THR A 234 4.71 -4.86 25.65
N VAL A 235 4.21 -5.44 24.57
CA VAL A 235 3.16 -4.86 23.73
C VAL A 235 1.96 -5.79 23.61
N ASN A 236 0.81 -5.23 23.24
CA ASN A 236 -0.39 -6.00 22.88
C ASN A 236 -0.76 -5.66 21.44
N PRO A 237 -0.74 -6.64 20.49
CA PRO A 237 -1.05 -6.39 19.09
C PRO A 237 -2.38 -5.65 18.85
N SER A 238 -3.44 -5.96 19.63
CA SER A 238 -4.74 -5.28 19.50
C SER A 238 -4.73 -3.79 19.88
N GLN A 239 -3.62 -3.29 20.42
CA GLN A 239 -3.45 -1.89 20.81
C GLN A 239 -2.44 -1.14 19.95
N LEU A 240 -1.84 -1.83 18.98
CA LEU A 240 -0.85 -1.26 18.06
C LEU A 240 -1.50 -0.83 16.75
N GLU A 241 -1.00 0.26 16.21
CA GLU A 241 -1.25 0.70 14.85
C GLU A 241 -0.28 0.00 13.89
N LEU A 242 -0.60 -0.05 12.59
CA LEU A 242 0.32 -0.59 11.59
C LEU A 242 1.55 0.32 11.42
N PRO A 243 2.71 -0.20 10.96
CA PRO A 243 3.97 0.57 10.92
C PRO A 243 3.86 1.94 10.24
N MET A 244 3.10 2.04 9.14
CA MET A 244 2.91 3.28 8.40
C MET A 244 1.90 4.24 9.06
N GLU A 245 1.11 3.76 10.01
CA GLU A 245 0.11 4.53 10.75
C GLU A 245 0.64 5.05 12.08
N MET A 246 1.81 4.55 12.50
CA MET A 246 2.46 4.95 13.75
C MET A 246 2.76 6.45 13.81
N PRO A 247 2.63 7.09 14.99
CA PRO A 247 2.70 8.55 15.13
C PRO A 247 4.00 9.17 14.64
N GLN A 248 5.15 8.58 14.99
CA GLN A 248 6.45 9.13 14.60
C GLN A 248 6.67 8.98 13.10
N PHE A 249 6.29 7.83 12.50
CA PHE A 249 6.33 7.64 11.05
C PHE A 249 5.56 8.75 10.32
N GLN A 250 4.34 9.05 10.74
CA GLN A 250 3.51 10.08 10.11
C GLN A 250 4.16 11.46 10.17
N VAL A 251 4.77 11.82 11.29
CA VAL A 251 5.47 13.10 11.44
C VAL A 251 6.71 13.16 10.55
N ILE A 252 7.56 12.11 10.55
CA ILE A 252 8.74 12.03 9.69
C ILE A 252 8.33 12.13 8.22
N TYR A 253 7.31 11.37 7.81
CA TYR A 253 6.81 11.36 6.44
C TYR A 253 6.35 12.76 5.98
N GLN A 254 5.64 13.50 6.82
CA GLN A 254 5.24 14.89 6.52
C GLN A 254 6.43 15.83 6.37
N HIS A 255 7.47 15.70 7.21
CA HIS A 255 8.69 16.49 7.07
C HIS A 255 9.40 16.20 5.73
N ILE A 256 9.46 14.93 5.31
CA ILE A 256 10.03 14.52 4.01
C ILE A 256 9.23 15.11 2.85
N LEU A 257 7.90 14.97 2.86
CA LEU A 257 7.02 15.51 1.82
C LEU A 257 7.23 17.01 1.62
N ASN A 258 7.25 17.76 2.71
CA ASN A 258 7.40 19.21 2.68
C ASN A 258 8.77 19.64 2.12
N ARG A 259 9.84 18.87 2.40
CA ARG A 259 11.20 19.21 1.96
C ARG A 259 11.49 18.82 0.53
N LEU A 260 10.89 17.73 0.06
CA LEU A 260 11.14 17.14 -1.27
C LEU A 260 10.01 17.44 -2.28
N GLU A 261 9.13 18.40 -2.01
CA GLU A 261 8.02 18.77 -2.90
C GLU A 261 8.47 19.03 -4.35
N GLN A 262 9.70 19.52 -4.56
CA GLN A 262 10.26 19.83 -5.86
C GLN A 262 11.21 18.75 -6.41
N GLU A 263 11.41 17.66 -5.67
CA GLU A 263 12.38 16.60 -6.00
C GLU A 263 11.70 15.21 -6.02
N PRO A 264 10.77 14.93 -6.95
CA PRO A 264 9.93 13.71 -6.90
C PRO A 264 10.75 12.42 -6.94
N SER A 265 11.85 12.36 -7.68
CA SER A 265 12.68 11.13 -7.76
C SER A 265 13.40 10.84 -6.44
N THR A 266 13.89 11.88 -5.75
CA THR A 266 14.49 11.75 -4.42
C THR A 266 13.41 11.36 -3.41
N LEU A 267 12.24 11.95 -3.51
CA LEU A 267 11.09 11.65 -2.66
C LEU A 267 10.70 10.17 -2.72
N ASP A 268 10.53 9.61 -3.92
CA ASP A 268 10.16 8.21 -4.12
C ASP A 268 11.17 7.24 -3.46
N LEU A 269 12.46 7.54 -3.55
CA LEU A 269 13.51 6.73 -2.93
C LEU A 269 13.51 6.85 -1.40
N VAL A 270 13.40 8.07 -0.89
CA VAL A 270 13.33 8.31 0.57
C VAL A 270 12.11 7.63 1.17
N GLN A 271 10.94 7.73 0.53
CA GLN A 271 9.72 7.07 0.96
C GLN A 271 9.85 5.54 0.98
N SER A 272 10.43 4.96 -0.08
CA SER A 272 10.66 3.52 -0.15
C SER A 272 11.57 3.02 0.96
N LEU A 273 12.64 3.77 1.24
CA LEU A 273 13.60 3.45 2.29
C LEU A 273 12.97 3.58 3.68
N LEU A 274 12.26 4.69 3.92
CA LEU A 274 11.56 4.96 5.18
C LEU A 274 10.55 3.84 5.49
N ALA A 275 9.75 3.44 4.49
CA ALA A 275 8.74 2.39 4.65
C ALA A 275 9.36 1.04 5.02
N LYS A 276 10.48 0.65 4.39
CA LYS A 276 11.20 -0.57 4.75
C LYS A 276 11.73 -0.54 6.17
N HIS A 277 12.31 0.59 6.57
CA HIS A 277 12.87 0.74 7.91
C HIS A 277 11.78 0.82 8.98
N ALA A 278 10.62 1.41 8.68
CA ALA A 278 9.46 1.39 9.59
C ALA A 278 9.05 -0.04 9.96
N ILE A 279 9.13 -0.99 9.01
CA ILE A 279 8.87 -2.40 9.31
C ILE A 279 9.96 -2.96 10.23
N VAL A 280 11.24 -2.72 9.96
CA VAL A 280 12.33 -3.26 10.79
C VAL A 280 12.26 -2.75 12.23
N THR A 281 12.01 -1.47 12.40
CA THR A 281 11.99 -0.83 13.72
C THR A 281 10.72 -1.15 14.52
N TYR A 282 9.63 -1.53 13.83
CA TYR A 282 8.32 -1.78 14.46
C TYR A 282 8.37 -2.76 15.62
N PRO A 283 7.76 -2.47 16.79
CA PRO A 283 6.88 -1.35 17.11
C PRO A 283 7.58 -0.12 17.71
N PHE A 284 8.90 -0.05 17.72
CA PHE A 284 9.68 0.98 18.43
C PHE A 284 9.92 2.25 17.63
N GLU A 285 9.47 2.29 16.37
CA GLU A 285 9.69 3.39 15.45
C GLU A 285 11.18 3.77 15.37
N TRP A 286 11.54 5.06 15.36
CA TRP A 286 12.94 5.54 15.37
C TRP A 286 13.43 5.83 16.80
N LEU A 287 13.01 5.01 17.76
CA LEU A 287 13.38 5.13 19.17
C LEU A 287 13.09 6.54 19.73
N ASP A 288 14.08 7.15 20.37
CA ASP A 288 13.96 8.46 20.97
C ASP A 288 14.51 9.60 20.09
N TYR A 289 14.81 9.31 18.79
CA TYR A 289 15.28 10.34 17.86
C TYR A 289 14.19 11.34 17.50
N ASP A 290 14.59 12.61 17.32
CA ASP A 290 13.68 13.65 16.86
C ASP A 290 13.22 13.37 15.43
N SER A 291 11.92 13.55 15.16
CA SER A 291 11.32 13.21 13.86
C SER A 291 11.81 14.09 12.73
N GLU A 292 12.15 15.35 12.99
CA GLU A 292 12.69 16.27 11.98
C GLU A 292 14.13 15.90 11.62
N ASP A 293 14.94 15.57 12.61
CA ASP A 293 16.33 15.12 12.42
C ASP A 293 16.39 13.79 11.67
N VAL A 294 15.48 12.86 11.98
CA VAL A 294 15.32 11.60 11.22
C VAL A 294 14.97 11.90 9.77
N ALA A 295 13.98 12.77 9.51
CA ALA A 295 13.58 13.12 8.15
C ALA A 295 14.75 13.73 7.33
N ILE A 296 15.51 14.65 7.95
CA ILE A 296 16.70 15.26 7.33
C ILE A 296 17.74 14.17 7.01
N SER A 297 18.04 13.30 7.97
CA SER A 297 19.05 12.25 7.81
C SER A 297 18.68 11.25 6.69
N TYR A 298 17.41 10.90 6.52
CA TYR A 298 16.97 10.07 5.36
C TYR A 298 17.18 10.79 4.02
N ILE A 299 16.87 12.08 3.95
CA ILE A 299 17.07 12.89 2.75
C ILE A 299 18.56 12.97 2.41
N ASP A 300 19.38 13.29 3.39
CA ASP A 300 20.84 13.42 3.23
C ASP A 300 21.49 12.09 2.86
N PHE A 301 21.05 10.99 3.48
CA PHE A 301 21.49 9.64 3.15
C PHE A 301 21.23 9.31 1.67
N VAL A 302 20.02 9.56 1.18
CA VAL A 302 19.68 9.31 -0.24
C VAL A 302 20.43 10.27 -1.17
N LYS A 303 20.56 11.56 -0.84
CA LYS A 303 21.33 12.53 -1.64
C LYS A 303 22.81 12.17 -1.74
N THR A 304 23.38 11.62 -0.67
CA THR A 304 24.76 11.13 -0.68
C THR A 304 24.95 9.95 -1.65
N MET A 305 23.95 9.09 -1.83
CA MET A 305 24.01 8.03 -2.85
C MET A 305 24.12 8.58 -4.28
N PHE A 306 23.67 9.81 -4.52
CA PHE A 306 23.83 10.52 -5.80
C PHE A 306 25.12 11.37 -5.87
N GLY A 307 25.98 11.32 -4.84
CA GLY A 307 27.25 12.02 -4.80
C GLY A 307 27.15 13.47 -4.34
N GLU A 308 26.05 13.88 -3.76
CA GLU A 308 25.91 15.17 -3.12
C GLU A 308 26.62 15.17 -1.75
N ILE A 309 27.34 16.26 -1.44
CA ILE A 309 28.00 16.41 -0.14
C ILE A 309 27.00 17.10 0.81
N GLN A 310 26.66 16.41 1.92
CA GLN A 310 25.76 16.91 2.95
C GLN A 310 26.49 17.02 4.30
N GLU A 311 26.07 17.95 5.15
CA GLU A 311 26.41 17.95 6.57
C GLU A 311 25.52 16.90 7.25
N MET A 312 26.08 15.73 7.62
CA MET A 312 25.31 14.60 8.11
C MET A 312 25.40 14.48 9.63
N ASP A 313 24.29 14.11 10.27
CA ASP A 313 24.31 13.54 11.61
C ASP A 313 24.83 12.10 11.54
N TYR A 314 26.08 11.89 11.96
CA TYR A 314 26.74 10.60 11.86
C TYR A 314 26.06 9.53 12.69
N GLU A 315 25.47 9.84 13.83
CA GLU A 315 24.78 8.88 14.69
C GLU A 315 23.51 8.35 14.01
N LEU A 316 22.69 9.23 13.46
CA LEU A 316 21.50 8.87 12.72
C LEU A 316 21.82 8.15 11.40
N ILE A 317 22.87 8.56 10.71
CA ILE A 317 23.31 7.87 9.48
C ILE A 317 23.80 6.45 9.80
N ASP A 318 24.59 6.25 10.83
CA ASP A 318 25.03 4.91 11.26
C ASP A 318 23.81 4.04 11.66
N PHE A 319 22.83 4.62 12.32
CA PHE A 319 21.58 3.94 12.64
C PHE A 319 20.80 3.53 11.37
N ILE A 320 20.62 4.45 10.41
CA ILE A 320 19.94 4.19 9.13
C ILE A 320 20.70 3.10 8.34
N GLN A 321 22.02 3.13 8.29
CA GLN A 321 22.85 2.09 7.65
C GLN A 321 22.68 0.74 8.35
N GLY A 322 22.60 0.73 9.67
CA GLY A 322 22.30 -0.47 10.44
C GLY A 322 20.94 -1.07 10.10
N LEU A 323 19.92 -0.24 9.93
CA LEU A 323 18.58 -0.69 9.50
C LEU A 323 18.62 -1.24 8.06
N GLU A 324 19.33 -0.57 7.15
CA GLU A 324 19.46 -1.03 5.76
C GLU A 324 20.18 -2.39 5.69
N ALA A 325 21.18 -2.63 6.52
CA ALA A 325 21.86 -3.93 6.60
C ALA A 325 20.90 -5.05 7.07
N LEU A 326 19.90 -4.75 7.91
CA LEU A 326 18.89 -5.70 8.34
C LEU A 326 17.83 -6.02 7.28
N VAL A 327 17.70 -5.19 6.25
CA VAL A 327 16.70 -5.37 5.16
C VAL A 327 17.34 -6.01 3.93
N ASN A 328 18.63 -5.75 3.67
CA ASN A 328 19.30 -6.23 2.47
C ASN A 328 19.59 -7.73 2.52
N LEU A 329 18.93 -8.47 1.63
CA LEU A 329 19.05 -9.93 1.47
C LEU A 329 20.36 -10.38 0.81
N THR A 330 21.24 -9.46 0.39
CA THR A 330 22.38 -9.74 -0.47
C THR A 330 23.67 -10.13 0.26
N ASP A 331 23.71 -9.98 1.57
CA ASP A 331 24.92 -10.21 2.37
C ASP A 331 24.88 -11.39 3.34
N MET A 332 23.89 -12.34 3.16
CA MET A 332 23.79 -13.55 3.98
C MET A 332 23.98 -14.84 3.17
#